data_83f114656b6bd42d38bff65bd06d4b06
#
_entry.id   83f114656b6bd42d38bff65bd06d4b06
#
_cell.length_a   1.000
_cell.length_b   1.000
_cell.length_c   1.000
_cell.angle_alpha   90.00
_cell.angle_beta   90.00
_cell.angle_gamma   90.00
#
_symmetry.space_group_name_H-M   'P 1'
#
loop_
_entity.id
_entity.type
_entity.pdbx_description
1 polymer ?
#
loop_
_entity_poly.entity_id
_entity_poly.type
_entity_poly.pdbx_seq_one_letter_code
_entity_poly.pdbx_strand_id
1 'polypeptide(L)'
;MSFIYKNATFSSCRKYRYSLSRIWDKKKKYVLFIGLNPSTADEEVDDPTIRRCANYAKDWGYGGFMMVNLFAYRTTLPPNLKKVKYTVGSENDKYIVILSKKADITVAAWGNNGNLYSRDKQVLSLLPNLMCLKVNKSGQPAHPLYLKKDLKLTKFSRL
;
A
#
# COMPACT_ATOMS: atom_id res chain seq x y z
N MET A 1 -3.27 -19.74 -4.94
CA MET A 1 -1.88 -19.31 -4.67
C MET A 1 -1.54 -19.64 -3.22
N SER A 2 -0.47 -20.38 -3.02
CA SER A 2 -0.02 -20.68 -1.67
C SER A 2 1.09 -19.69 -1.27
N PHE A 3 0.98 -19.12 -0.07
CA PHE A 3 2.00 -18.23 0.47
C PHE A 3 2.86 -19.00 1.45
N ILE A 4 4.19 -18.83 1.35
CA ILE A 4 5.13 -19.41 2.33
C ILE A 4 5.27 -18.52 3.58
N TYR A 5 4.81 -17.27 3.49
CA TYR A 5 4.85 -16.35 4.62
C TYR A 5 3.71 -15.34 4.50
N LYS A 6 2.93 -15.22 5.56
CA LYS A 6 1.84 -14.25 5.69
C LYS A 6 2.01 -13.54 7.02
N ASN A 7 2.00 -12.21 7.00
CA ASN A 7 2.12 -11.43 8.23
C ASN A 7 1.43 -10.08 8.10
N ALA A 8 1.12 -9.49 9.23
CA ALA A 8 0.66 -8.12 9.34
C ALA A 8 1.09 -7.56 10.69
N THR A 9 1.40 -6.27 10.73
CA THR A 9 1.81 -5.57 11.94
C THR A 9 0.75 -4.55 12.32
N PHE A 10 0.28 -4.63 13.56
CA PHE A 10 -0.78 -3.79 14.10
C PHE A 10 -0.30 -3.03 15.33
N SER A 11 -1.00 -1.92 15.64
CA SER A 11 -0.94 -1.33 16.97
C SER A 11 -1.49 -2.31 18.02
N SER A 12 -1.18 -2.10 19.30
CA SER A 12 -1.66 -2.97 20.38
C SER A 12 -3.20 -3.06 20.44
N CYS A 13 -3.89 -1.97 20.14
CA CYS A 13 -5.36 -1.95 20.07
C CYS A 13 -5.94 -2.52 18.77
N ARG A 14 -5.09 -2.83 17.80
CA ARG A 14 -5.42 -3.35 16.46
C ARG A 14 -6.31 -2.42 15.62
N LYS A 15 -6.46 -1.17 16.01
CA LYS A 15 -7.16 -0.15 15.21
C LYS A 15 -6.30 0.38 14.06
N TYR A 16 -4.98 0.19 14.14
CA TYR A 16 -4.02 0.63 13.12
C TYR A 16 -3.27 -0.58 12.59
N ARG A 17 -3.22 -0.73 11.28
CA ARG A 17 -2.37 -1.73 10.62
C ARG A 17 -1.21 -0.99 9.95
N TYR A 18 0.02 -1.24 10.41
CA TYR A 18 1.21 -0.58 9.90
C TYR A 18 1.79 -1.24 8.68
N SER A 19 1.67 -2.56 8.57
CA SER A 19 2.15 -3.29 7.39
C SER A 19 1.40 -4.60 7.22
N LEU A 20 1.49 -5.14 5.99
CA LEU A 20 1.01 -6.48 5.66
C LEU A 20 1.98 -7.06 4.64
N SER A 21 2.26 -8.37 4.75
CA SER A 21 3.18 -9.06 3.85
C SER A 21 2.59 -10.37 3.37
N ARG A 22 2.83 -10.67 2.07
CA ARG A 22 2.49 -11.95 1.45
C ARG A 22 3.67 -12.35 0.58
N ILE A 23 4.30 -13.48 0.89
CA ILE A 23 5.51 -13.94 0.21
C ILE A 23 5.29 -15.37 -0.27
N TRP A 24 5.66 -15.66 -1.52
CA TRP A 24 5.55 -16.98 -2.12
C TRP A 24 6.90 -17.50 -2.64
N ASP A 25 7.91 -16.63 -2.80
CA ASP A 25 9.25 -17.03 -3.21
C ASP A 25 10.29 -16.13 -2.56
N LYS A 26 10.96 -16.62 -1.52
CA LYS A 26 11.98 -15.87 -0.77
C LYS A 26 13.25 -15.59 -1.57
N LYS A 27 13.46 -16.28 -2.69
CA LYS A 27 14.64 -16.08 -3.53
C LYS A 27 14.51 -14.86 -4.44
N LYS A 28 13.30 -14.36 -4.63
CA LYS A 28 13.03 -13.20 -5.48
C LYS A 28 12.83 -11.95 -4.64
N LYS A 29 12.95 -10.79 -5.28
CA LYS A 29 12.72 -9.49 -4.65
C LYS A 29 11.24 -9.26 -4.38
N TYR A 30 10.93 -8.25 -3.58
CA TYR A 30 9.57 -7.88 -3.17
C TYR A 30 9.24 -6.46 -3.67
N VAL A 31 7.95 -6.21 -3.87
CA VAL A 31 7.42 -4.88 -4.19
C VAL A 31 6.65 -4.34 -2.99
N LEU A 32 6.75 -3.04 -2.74
CA LEU A 32 5.95 -2.35 -1.73
C LEU A 32 4.83 -1.57 -2.41
N PHE A 33 3.60 -1.76 -1.96
CA PHE A 33 2.46 -0.92 -2.35
C PHE A 33 2.10 0.03 -1.23
N ILE A 34 1.74 1.26 -1.57
CA ILE A 34 1.21 2.24 -0.63
C ILE A 34 -0.25 2.52 -0.99
N GLY A 35 -1.16 2.01 -0.17
CA GLY A 35 -2.60 2.25 -0.31
C GLY A 35 -3.07 3.47 0.46
N LEU A 36 -4.39 3.68 0.49
CA LEU A 36 -4.99 4.79 1.24
C LEU A 36 -5.08 4.47 2.73
N ASN A 37 -5.78 3.40 3.07
CA ASN A 37 -5.98 2.94 4.43
C ASN A 37 -6.29 1.44 4.44
N PRO A 38 -5.96 0.73 5.53
CA PRO A 38 -6.27 -0.70 5.62
C PRO A 38 -7.74 -0.94 5.88
N SER A 39 -8.23 -2.08 5.40
CA SER A 39 -9.59 -2.53 5.57
C SER A 39 -9.62 -3.81 6.41
N THR A 40 -10.05 -4.94 5.85
CA THR A 40 -10.30 -6.17 6.60
C THR A 40 -9.13 -7.17 6.59
N ALA A 41 -8.18 -7.03 5.68
CA ALA A 41 -7.05 -7.96 5.60
C ALA A 41 -6.18 -7.89 6.84
N ASP A 42 -5.71 -9.05 7.29
CA ASP A 42 -4.87 -9.18 8.46
C ASP A 42 -3.76 -10.22 8.22
N GLU A 43 -3.24 -10.83 9.29
CA GLU A 43 -2.17 -11.84 9.21
C GLU A 43 -2.59 -13.05 8.36
N GLU A 44 -3.88 -13.40 8.35
CA GLU A 44 -4.39 -14.60 7.70
C GLU A 44 -5.34 -14.32 6.55
N VAL A 45 -6.19 -13.30 6.67
CA VAL A 45 -7.30 -13.03 5.75
C VAL A 45 -6.87 -12.00 4.71
N ASP A 46 -7.15 -12.30 3.44
CA ASP A 46 -6.97 -11.36 2.33
C ASP A 46 -8.28 -10.64 2.02
N ASP A 47 -8.18 -9.42 1.54
CA ASP A 47 -9.31 -8.68 0.96
C ASP A 47 -9.10 -8.53 -0.56
N PRO A 48 -10.08 -7.98 -1.31
CA PRO A 48 -9.93 -7.84 -2.76
C PRO A 48 -8.72 -7.03 -3.20
N THR A 49 -8.35 -5.99 -2.47
CA THR A 49 -7.18 -5.16 -2.78
C THR A 49 -5.90 -5.98 -2.62
N ILE A 50 -5.77 -6.73 -1.54
CA ILE A 50 -4.60 -7.57 -1.28
C ILE A 50 -4.46 -8.64 -2.37
N ARG A 51 -5.56 -9.27 -2.77
CA ARG A 51 -5.52 -10.25 -3.86
C ARG A 51 -5.06 -9.64 -5.17
N ARG A 52 -5.53 -8.43 -5.48
CA ARG A 52 -5.13 -7.72 -6.70
C ARG A 52 -3.64 -7.37 -6.68
N CYS A 53 -3.14 -6.89 -5.56
CA CYS A 53 -1.71 -6.57 -5.40
C CYS A 53 -0.84 -7.82 -5.54
N ALA A 54 -1.26 -8.95 -4.99
CA ALA A 54 -0.57 -10.22 -5.15
C ALA A 54 -0.45 -10.62 -6.62
N ASN A 55 -1.55 -10.48 -7.37
CA ASN A 55 -1.56 -10.82 -8.79
C ASN A 55 -0.62 -9.93 -9.60
N TYR A 56 -0.61 -8.62 -9.35
CA TYR A 56 0.34 -7.71 -10.01
C TYR A 56 1.79 -8.07 -9.69
N ALA A 57 2.12 -8.25 -8.42
CA ALA A 57 3.47 -8.58 -8.01
C ALA A 57 3.96 -9.89 -8.67
N LYS A 58 3.09 -10.87 -8.75
CA LYS A 58 3.38 -12.15 -9.39
C LYS A 58 3.62 -11.98 -10.89
N ASP A 59 2.76 -11.22 -11.57
CA ASP A 59 2.88 -10.97 -13.01
C ASP A 59 4.18 -10.21 -13.35
N TRP A 60 4.65 -9.35 -12.44
CA TRP A 60 5.90 -8.61 -12.62
C TRP A 60 7.14 -9.42 -12.25
N GLY A 61 6.98 -10.66 -11.80
CA GLY A 61 8.09 -11.55 -11.47
C GLY A 61 8.64 -11.41 -10.06
N TYR A 62 7.92 -10.74 -9.14
CA TYR A 62 8.34 -10.61 -7.74
C TYR A 62 8.01 -11.86 -6.95
N GLY A 63 8.73 -12.08 -5.84
CA GLY A 63 8.51 -13.21 -4.94
C GLY A 63 7.57 -12.91 -3.80
N GLY A 64 7.03 -11.70 -3.77
CA GLY A 64 6.09 -11.26 -2.74
C GLY A 64 5.87 -9.77 -2.77
N PHE A 65 5.01 -9.30 -1.88
CA PHE A 65 4.76 -7.88 -1.72
C PHE A 65 4.53 -7.53 -0.25
N MET A 66 4.76 -6.26 0.03
CA MET A 66 4.40 -5.64 1.30
C MET A 66 3.41 -4.53 1.02
N MET A 67 2.53 -4.26 1.96
CA MET A 67 1.54 -3.18 1.88
C MET A 67 1.68 -2.27 3.08
N VAL A 68 1.79 -0.97 2.81
CA VAL A 68 1.62 0.10 3.79
C VAL A 68 0.54 1.05 3.30
N ASN A 69 0.13 2.00 4.10
CA ASN A 69 -0.95 2.92 3.75
C ASN A 69 -0.61 4.34 4.17
N LEU A 70 -1.18 5.32 3.48
CA LEU A 70 -1.07 6.73 3.89
C LEU A 70 -1.58 6.90 5.33
N PHE A 71 -2.72 6.30 5.62
CA PHE A 71 -3.35 6.28 6.93
C PHE A 71 -3.39 4.85 7.45
N ALA A 72 -2.84 4.61 8.62
CA ALA A 72 -2.82 3.25 9.19
C ALA A 72 -4.15 2.86 9.86
N TYR A 73 -5.05 3.80 10.09
CA TYR A 73 -6.35 3.53 10.71
C TYR A 73 -7.19 2.61 9.84
N ARG A 74 -7.71 1.53 10.44
CA ARG A 74 -8.48 0.49 9.75
C ARG A 74 -9.95 0.91 9.62
N THR A 75 -10.43 0.97 8.38
CA THR A 75 -11.87 1.16 8.11
C THR A 75 -12.20 0.65 6.71
N THR A 76 -13.39 0.07 6.54
CA THR A 76 -13.90 -0.32 5.23
C THR A 76 -14.50 0.87 4.47
N LEU A 77 -14.74 1.98 5.17
CA LEU A 77 -15.38 3.18 4.63
C LEU A 77 -14.40 4.35 4.70
N PRO A 78 -13.71 4.69 3.59
CA PRO A 78 -12.74 5.80 3.58
C PRO A 78 -13.26 7.12 4.16
N PRO A 79 -14.54 7.52 3.99
CA PRO A 79 -15.06 8.73 4.65
C PRO A 79 -14.92 8.75 6.16
N ASN A 80 -14.80 7.58 6.81
CA ASN A 80 -14.58 7.51 8.26
C ASN A 80 -13.25 8.09 8.69
N LEU A 81 -12.29 8.24 7.78
CA LEU A 81 -11.01 8.89 8.08
C LEU A 81 -11.20 10.33 8.54
N LYS A 82 -12.26 11.00 8.10
CA LYS A 82 -12.58 12.37 8.50
C LYS A 82 -13.21 12.44 9.90
N LYS A 83 -13.67 11.32 10.43
CA LYS A 83 -14.37 11.24 11.74
C LYS A 83 -13.43 10.88 12.88
N VAL A 84 -12.21 10.48 12.58
CA VAL A 84 -11.22 10.01 13.55
C VAL A 84 -10.13 11.05 13.69
N LYS A 85 -9.74 11.35 14.93
CA LYS A 85 -8.76 12.40 15.21
C LYS A 85 -7.35 12.04 14.75
N TYR A 86 -6.93 10.79 14.96
CA TYR A 86 -5.59 10.31 14.65
C TYR A 86 -5.69 9.17 13.64
N THR A 87 -5.52 9.47 12.35
CA THR A 87 -5.69 8.50 11.27
C THR A 87 -4.38 7.93 10.75
N VAL A 88 -3.28 8.69 10.87
CA VAL A 88 -1.99 8.27 10.31
C VAL A 88 -1.39 7.10 11.08
N GLY A 89 -1.44 7.15 12.40
CA GLY A 89 -0.79 6.18 13.27
C GLY A 89 0.64 6.59 13.62
N SER A 90 1.01 6.48 14.89
CA SER A 90 2.28 7.01 15.42
C SER A 90 3.52 6.38 14.80
N GLU A 91 3.43 5.11 14.38
CA GLU A 91 4.56 4.36 13.82
C GLU A 91 4.53 4.28 12.28
N ASN A 92 3.51 4.86 11.65
CA ASN A 92 3.26 4.63 10.22
C ASN A 92 4.39 5.12 9.32
N ASP A 93 4.88 6.34 9.53
CA ASP A 93 5.97 6.89 8.70
C ASP A 93 7.23 6.04 8.80
N LYS A 94 7.53 5.53 9.98
CA LYS A 94 8.67 4.65 10.21
C LYS A 94 8.55 3.38 9.36
N TYR A 95 7.39 2.72 9.35
CA TYR A 95 7.17 1.53 8.54
C TYR A 95 7.25 1.83 7.04
N ILE A 96 6.67 2.94 6.60
CA ILE A 96 6.72 3.35 5.20
C ILE A 96 8.19 3.50 4.74
N VAL A 97 9.00 4.21 5.50
CA VAL A 97 10.40 4.46 5.14
C VAL A 97 11.23 3.17 5.17
N ILE A 98 11.11 2.38 6.24
CA ILE A 98 11.89 1.15 6.40
C ILE A 98 11.56 0.15 5.30
N LEU A 99 10.27 -0.07 5.02
CA LEU A 99 9.85 -1.05 4.03
C LEU A 99 10.16 -0.60 2.60
N SER A 100 10.12 0.71 2.32
CA SER A 100 10.52 1.22 1.00
C SER A 100 12.00 0.95 0.71
N LYS A 101 12.84 0.96 1.73
CA LYS A 101 14.27 0.63 1.57
C LYS A 101 14.51 -0.86 1.36
N LYS A 102 13.65 -1.73 1.89
CA LYS A 102 13.74 -3.18 1.71
C LYS A 102 13.18 -3.64 0.38
N ALA A 103 12.24 -2.91 -0.19
CA ALA A 103 11.60 -3.28 -1.44
C ALA A 103 12.48 -2.95 -2.64
N ASP A 104 12.34 -3.74 -3.71
CA ASP A 104 12.98 -3.43 -4.99
C ASP A 104 12.38 -2.15 -5.61
N ILE A 105 11.05 -2.05 -5.60
CA ILE A 105 10.32 -0.86 -6.04
C ILE A 105 9.19 -0.55 -5.06
N THR A 106 8.77 0.72 -5.05
CA THR A 106 7.63 1.19 -4.26
C THR A 106 6.57 1.78 -5.19
N VAL A 107 5.34 1.30 -5.05
CA VAL A 107 4.22 1.64 -5.93
C VAL A 107 3.20 2.47 -5.15
N ALA A 108 2.99 3.70 -5.60
CA ALA A 108 1.92 4.55 -5.09
C ALA A 108 0.59 4.07 -5.66
N ALA A 109 -0.36 3.75 -4.78
CA ALA A 109 -1.62 3.09 -5.17
C ALA A 109 -2.80 3.53 -4.31
N TRP A 110 -2.79 4.78 -3.82
CA TRP A 110 -3.76 5.23 -2.81
C TRP A 110 -5.05 5.83 -3.39
N GLY A 111 -5.11 6.11 -4.69
CA GLY A 111 -6.32 6.64 -5.30
C GLY A 111 -6.55 8.14 -5.05
N ASN A 112 -7.73 8.61 -5.47
CA ASN A 112 -8.03 10.04 -5.49
C ASN A 112 -8.07 10.72 -4.10
N ASN A 113 -8.34 9.96 -3.04
CA ASN A 113 -8.47 10.51 -1.69
C ASN A 113 -7.13 10.69 -0.96
N GLY A 114 -6.02 10.43 -1.62
CA GLY A 114 -4.69 10.57 -1.01
C GLY A 114 -4.33 12.00 -0.59
N ASN A 115 -5.04 13.01 -1.11
CA ASN A 115 -4.81 14.40 -0.74
C ASN A 115 -5.46 14.80 0.59
N LEU A 116 -6.21 13.90 1.22
CA LEU A 116 -6.81 14.19 2.54
C LEU A 116 -5.70 14.59 3.52
N TYR A 117 -5.88 15.72 4.18
CA TYR A 117 -4.91 16.32 5.11
C TYR A 117 -3.51 16.52 4.51
N SER A 118 -3.42 16.66 3.18
CA SER A 118 -2.13 16.75 2.45
C SER A 118 -1.20 15.58 2.73
N ARG A 119 -1.76 14.42 3.07
CA ARG A 119 -0.98 13.25 3.46
C ARG A 119 -0.12 12.71 2.31
N ASP A 120 -0.64 12.76 1.08
CA ASP A 120 0.12 12.41 -0.12
C ASP A 120 1.43 13.19 -0.21
N LYS A 121 1.39 14.50 0.04
CA LYS A 121 2.58 15.35 -0.02
C LYS A 121 3.58 15.00 1.07
N GLN A 122 3.12 14.66 2.27
CA GLN A 122 3.99 14.24 3.36
C GLN A 122 4.77 12.96 2.98
N VAL A 123 4.07 11.97 2.43
CA VAL A 123 4.71 10.71 2.03
C VAL A 123 5.63 10.91 0.84
N LEU A 124 5.24 11.74 -0.14
CA LEU A 124 6.09 12.06 -1.27
C LEU A 124 7.39 12.75 -0.85
N SER A 125 7.38 13.52 0.24
CA SER A 125 8.60 14.12 0.77
C SER A 125 9.53 13.12 1.43
N LEU A 126 9.00 11.99 1.89
CA LEU A 126 9.78 10.93 2.53
C LEU A 126 10.41 9.96 1.51
N LEU A 127 9.79 9.80 0.33
CA LEU A 127 10.15 8.79 -0.64
C LEU A 127 10.43 9.41 -2.02
N PRO A 128 11.70 9.38 -2.49
CA PRO A 128 12.07 10.11 -3.70
C PRO A 128 11.63 9.45 -5.00
N ASN A 129 11.48 8.11 -5.04
CA ASN A 129 11.28 7.39 -6.30
C ASN A 129 10.09 6.44 -6.17
N LEU A 130 8.95 6.85 -6.69
CA LEU A 130 7.75 6.04 -6.69
C LEU A 130 7.36 5.64 -8.11
N MET A 131 6.79 4.44 -8.21
CA MET A 131 6.12 3.96 -9.42
C MET A 131 4.61 4.04 -9.19
N CYS A 132 3.83 3.87 -10.24
CA CYS A 132 2.37 3.74 -10.15
C CYS A 132 1.85 2.87 -11.29
N LEU A 133 0.62 2.40 -11.14
CA LEU A 133 -0.07 1.65 -12.19
C LEU A 133 -0.64 2.59 -13.25
N LYS A 134 -1.17 3.71 -12.83
CA LYS A 134 -1.78 4.73 -13.69
C LYS A 134 -1.92 6.04 -12.90
N VAL A 135 -1.82 7.16 -13.57
CA VAL A 135 -2.13 8.47 -12.96
C VAL A 135 -3.55 8.85 -13.38
N ASN A 136 -4.40 9.13 -12.39
CA ASN A 136 -5.77 9.59 -12.60
C ASN A 136 -5.81 11.05 -13.07
N LYS A 137 -6.95 11.50 -13.58
CA LYS A 137 -7.14 12.91 -13.97
C LYS A 137 -6.86 13.89 -12.82
N SER A 138 -7.09 13.46 -11.58
CA SER A 138 -6.81 14.25 -10.38
C SER A 138 -5.31 14.46 -10.11
N GLY A 139 -4.43 13.73 -10.80
CA GLY A 139 -3.01 13.69 -10.52
C GLY A 139 -2.63 12.65 -9.47
N GLN A 140 -3.58 11.99 -8.86
CA GLN A 140 -3.33 10.93 -7.87
C GLN A 140 -3.04 9.59 -8.58
N PRO A 141 -2.25 8.71 -7.96
CA PRO A 141 -2.04 7.37 -8.50
C PRO A 141 -3.31 6.54 -8.34
N ALA A 142 -3.66 5.77 -9.37
CA ALA A 142 -4.89 4.98 -9.35
C ALA A 142 -4.82 3.87 -8.30
N HIS A 143 -5.97 3.57 -7.72
CA HIS A 143 -6.17 2.44 -6.82
C HIS A 143 -6.16 1.13 -7.65
N PRO A 144 -5.50 0.05 -7.18
CA PRO A 144 -5.34 -1.18 -7.99
C PRO A 144 -6.65 -1.89 -8.32
N LEU A 145 -7.66 -1.76 -7.48
CA LEU A 145 -8.87 -2.58 -7.53
C LEU A 145 -9.68 -2.39 -8.82
N TYR A 146 -9.61 -1.22 -9.42
CA TYR A 146 -10.44 -0.86 -10.58
C TYR A 146 -9.68 -0.84 -11.89
N LEU A 147 -8.46 -1.40 -11.93
CA LEU A 147 -7.59 -1.35 -13.08
C LEU A 147 -7.53 -2.70 -13.81
N LYS A 148 -7.03 -2.67 -15.05
CA LYS A 148 -6.78 -3.87 -15.85
C LYS A 148 -5.74 -4.76 -15.19
N LYS A 149 -5.80 -6.06 -15.49
CA LYS A 149 -4.88 -7.05 -14.93
C LYS A 149 -3.45 -6.91 -15.45
N ASP A 150 -3.26 -6.48 -16.69
CA ASP A 150 -1.97 -6.56 -17.40
C ASP A 150 -1.19 -5.26 -17.40
N LEU A 151 -1.44 -4.37 -16.44
CA LEU A 151 -0.76 -3.09 -16.41
C LEU A 151 0.70 -3.23 -16.05
N LYS A 152 1.54 -2.48 -16.77
CA LYS A 152 2.93 -2.29 -16.44
C LYS A 152 3.09 -1.04 -15.59
N LEU A 153 4.10 -1.05 -14.73
CA LEU A 153 4.41 0.10 -13.89
C LEU A 153 4.98 1.25 -14.70
N THR A 154 4.59 2.45 -14.33
CA THR A 154 5.16 3.69 -14.84
C THR A 154 5.70 4.52 -13.68
N LYS A 155 6.62 5.42 -13.96
CA LYS A 155 7.16 6.32 -12.94
C LYS A 155 6.04 7.26 -12.47
N PHE A 156 5.87 7.38 -11.16
CA PHE A 156 4.94 8.34 -10.60
C PHE A 156 5.65 9.68 -10.44
N SER A 157 5.17 10.66 -11.21
CA SER A 157 5.67 12.02 -11.12
C SER A 157 4.47 12.93 -10.90
N ARG A 158 4.50 13.67 -9.81
CA ARG A 158 3.48 14.67 -9.51
C ARG A 158 4.09 16.05 -9.64
N LEU A 159 3.59 16.78 -10.59
CA LEU A 159 4.02 18.16 -10.84
C LEU A 159 3.24 19.13 -9.95
#